data_093e2faa85754b3b6d3201f8605e9868
#
_entry.id   093e2faa85754b3b6d3201f8605e9868
#
_cell.length_a   1.000
_cell.length_b   1.000
_cell.length_c   1.000
_cell.angle_alpha   90.00
_cell.angle_beta   90.00
_cell.angle_gamma   90.00
#
_symmetry.space_group_name_H-M   'P 1'
#
loop_
_entity.id
_entity.type
_entity.pdbx_description
1 polymer ?
#
loop_
_entity_poly.entity_id
_entity_poly.type
_entity_poly.pdbx_seq_one_letter_code
_entity_poly.pdbx_strand_id
1 'polypeptide(L)'
;ADFYPRVSLGADFGFQSLNGSDLGSWGSRQWSYGPSLYLPIFQGGRLTGTLALRNAQSQEAAINYQKVVLNAWHEVDTAITDYAAEKKHHESLQEAVRENNIALSTARDRYAQGASDFINVLSVQRALLETQSALVDSATQAALDRVRLYRALGGGWPRA
;
A
#
# COMPACT_ATOMS: atom_id res chain seq x y z
N ALA A 1 -22.31 19.04 18.42
CA ALA A 1 -22.63 20.46 18.20
C ALA A 1 -24.11 20.67 17.84
N ASP A 2 -24.75 19.76 17.09
CA ASP A 2 -26.08 19.94 16.50
C ASP A 2 -27.27 19.93 17.50
N PHE A 3 -27.03 19.58 18.76
CA PHE A 3 -28.00 19.69 19.87
C PHE A 3 -28.03 21.05 20.55
N TYR A 4 -27.06 21.92 20.20
CA TYR A 4 -26.96 23.25 20.82
C TYR A 4 -27.48 24.33 19.88
N PRO A 5 -27.93 25.49 20.45
CA PRO A 5 -28.35 26.61 19.66
C PRO A 5 -27.19 27.08 18.76
N ARG A 6 -27.51 27.34 17.50
CA ARG A 6 -26.56 27.96 16.57
C ARG A 6 -26.87 29.44 16.45
N VAL A 7 -25.88 30.25 16.79
CA VAL A 7 -25.94 31.68 16.59
C VAL A 7 -25.15 32.04 15.34
N SER A 8 -25.75 32.76 14.42
CA SER A 8 -25.06 33.31 13.23
C SER A 8 -25.33 34.76 13.08
N LEU A 9 -24.35 35.52 12.60
CA LEU A 9 -24.46 36.91 12.25
C LEU A 9 -24.38 37.02 10.72
N GLY A 10 -25.45 37.51 10.12
CA GLY A 10 -25.53 37.75 8.68
C GLY A 10 -25.49 39.25 8.38
N ALA A 11 -24.91 39.59 7.26
CA ALA A 11 -24.99 40.94 6.67
C ALA A 11 -25.10 40.76 5.15
N ASP A 12 -26.11 41.42 4.58
CA ASP A 12 -26.35 41.42 3.14
C ASP A 12 -26.32 42.89 2.63
N PHE A 13 -25.70 43.11 1.49
CA PHE A 13 -25.68 44.37 0.78
C PHE A 13 -25.92 44.14 -0.70
N GLY A 14 -26.84 44.88 -1.29
CA GLY A 14 -27.19 44.76 -2.68
C GLY A 14 -27.91 45.98 -3.25
N PHE A 15 -28.20 45.91 -4.54
CA PHE A 15 -29.02 46.89 -5.24
C PHE A 15 -30.28 46.19 -5.73
N GLN A 16 -31.46 46.76 -5.48
CA GLN A 16 -32.73 46.25 -5.95
C GLN A 16 -33.53 47.38 -6.60
N SER A 17 -33.93 47.21 -7.84
CA SER A 17 -34.76 48.17 -8.57
C SER A 17 -35.78 47.43 -9.45
N LEU A 18 -36.97 48.03 -9.62
CA LEU A 18 -37.99 47.58 -10.51
C LEU A 18 -37.71 47.93 -11.99
N ASN A 19 -36.92 48.98 -12.23
CA ASN A 19 -36.53 49.45 -13.55
C ASN A 19 -35.04 49.27 -13.75
N GLY A 20 -34.62 48.75 -14.88
CA GLY A 20 -33.19 48.49 -15.16
C GLY A 20 -32.32 49.77 -15.20
N SER A 21 -32.91 50.90 -15.51
CA SER A 21 -32.23 52.21 -15.50
C SER A 21 -31.83 52.71 -14.12
N ASP A 22 -32.51 52.24 -13.09
CA ASP A 22 -32.30 52.71 -11.69
C ASP A 22 -31.41 51.75 -10.89
N LEU A 23 -30.97 50.68 -11.53
CA LEU A 23 -30.08 49.65 -10.91
C LEU A 23 -28.70 50.31 -10.73
N GLY A 24 -28.25 50.41 -9.47
CA GLY A 24 -26.99 51.06 -9.11
C GLY A 24 -27.14 52.53 -8.64
N SER A 25 -28.36 53.07 -8.70
CA SER A 25 -28.65 54.40 -8.11
C SER A 25 -28.57 54.35 -6.57
N TRP A 26 -28.35 55.52 -5.96
CA TRP A 26 -28.26 55.60 -4.50
C TRP A 26 -29.54 55.13 -3.79
N GLY A 27 -30.69 55.26 -4.43
CA GLY A 27 -32.01 54.88 -3.92
C GLY A 27 -32.30 53.38 -4.03
N SER A 28 -31.58 52.64 -4.85
CA SER A 28 -31.78 51.19 -5.06
C SER A 28 -30.93 50.31 -4.14
N ARG A 29 -30.18 50.89 -3.20
CA ARG A 29 -29.36 50.16 -2.24
C ARG A 29 -30.24 49.51 -1.19
N GLN A 30 -29.99 48.26 -0.94
CA GLN A 30 -30.56 47.50 0.16
C GLN A 30 -29.43 46.94 1.02
N TRP A 31 -29.57 47.04 2.31
CA TRP A 31 -28.65 46.42 3.25
C TRP A 31 -29.44 45.87 4.44
N SER A 32 -29.02 44.73 4.93
CA SER A 32 -29.56 44.15 6.14
C SER A 32 -28.42 43.53 6.96
N TYR A 33 -28.52 43.64 8.25
CA TYR A 33 -27.65 42.89 9.16
C TYR A 33 -28.46 42.47 10.39
N GLY A 34 -28.10 41.32 10.93
CA GLY A 34 -28.76 40.86 12.13
C GLY A 34 -28.22 39.53 12.65
N PRO A 35 -28.33 39.29 13.96
CA PRO A 35 -28.10 37.98 14.53
C PRO A 35 -29.31 37.07 14.24
N SER A 36 -29.04 35.80 13.95
CA SER A 36 -30.05 34.75 13.88
C SER A 36 -29.71 33.65 14.88
N LEU A 37 -30.73 33.15 15.60
CA LEU A 37 -30.62 32.06 16.52
C LEU A 37 -31.48 30.89 16.02
N TYR A 38 -30.80 29.74 15.74
CA TYR A 38 -31.50 28.52 15.37
C TYR A 38 -31.37 27.49 16.48
N LEU A 39 -32.51 27.06 17.04
CA LEU A 39 -32.58 26.02 18.05
C LEU A 39 -33.49 24.87 17.55
N PRO A 40 -32.95 23.66 17.33
CA PRO A 40 -33.77 22.51 16.95
C PRO A 40 -34.49 21.93 18.15
N ILE A 41 -35.81 22.27 18.33
CA ILE A 41 -36.60 21.79 19.44
C ILE A 41 -37.13 20.38 19.22
N PHE A 42 -37.63 20.09 18.01
CA PHE A 42 -38.14 18.78 17.62
C PHE A 42 -37.71 18.41 16.21
N GLN A 43 -37.09 17.24 16.07
CA GLN A 43 -36.50 16.77 14.79
C GLN A 43 -36.88 15.30 14.53
N GLY A 44 -37.93 14.75 15.10
CA GLY A 44 -38.42 13.39 14.85
C GLY A 44 -37.35 12.29 15.01
N GLY A 45 -36.44 12.42 15.96
CA GLY A 45 -35.34 11.46 16.18
C GLY A 45 -34.11 11.62 15.28
N ARG A 46 -34.11 12.57 14.35
CA ARG A 46 -32.98 12.78 13.41
C ARG A 46 -31.66 13.03 14.14
N LEU A 47 -31.62 13.86 15.17
CA LEU A 47 -30.41 14.18 15.93
C LEU A 47 -29.89 12.98 16.72
N THR A 48 -30.75 12.19 17.34
CA THR A 48 -30.36 10.97 18.05
C THR A 48 -29.86 9.91 17.10
N GLY A 49 -30.49 9.73 15.93
CA GLY A 49 -30.00 8.85 14.86
C GLY A 49 -28.65 9.31 14.30
N THR A 50 -28.46 10.62 14.11
CA THR A 50 -27.16 11.18 13.69
C THR A 50 -26.07 10.93 14.74
N LEU A 51 -26.39 11.06 16.03
CA LEU A 51 -25.44 10.75 17.10
C LEU A 51 -25.04 9.27 17.10
N ALA A 52 -26.02 8.38 16.98
CA ALA A 52 -25.76 6.94 16.88
C ALA A 52 -24.87 6.60 15.67
N LEU A 53 -25.16 7.19 14.51
CA LEU A 53 -24.33 7.06 13.31
C LEU A 53 -22.91 7.52 13.55
N ARG A 54 -22.69 8.70 14.16
CA ARG A 54 -21.34 9.22 14.45
C ARG A 54 -20.57 8.34 15.43
N ASN A 55 -21.25 7.78 16.42
CA ASN A 55 -20.64 6.84 17.35
C ASN A 55 -20.21 5.55 16.65
N ALA A 56 -21.07 4.99 15.79
CA ALA A 56 -20.73 3.81 14.97
C ALA A 56 -19.57 4.09 14.02
N GLN A 57 -19.53 5.24 13.36
CA GLN A 57 -18.41 5.66 12.51
C GLN A 57 -17.10 5.81 13.28
N SER A 58 -17.16 6.29 14.53
CA SER A 58 -15.97 6.36 15.40
C SER A 58 -15.44 4.98 15.76
N GLN A 59 -16.33 4.03 16.06
CA GLN A 59 -15.96 2.64 16.33
C GLN A 59 -15.38 1.96 15.07
N GLU A 60 -16.00 2.17 13.92
CA GLU A 60 -15.50 1.68 12.63
C GLU A 60 -14.08 2.20 12.34
N ALA A 61 -13.84 3.51 12.56
CA ALA A 61 -12.53 4.10 12.38
C ALA A 61 -11.47 3.49 13.32
N ALA A 62 -11.83 3.19 14.58
CA ALA A 62 -10.94 2.54 15.53
C ALA A 62 -10.60 1.10 15.11
N ILE A 63 -11.59 0.33 14.63
CA ILE A 63 -11.38 -1.03 14.11
C ILE A 63 -10.52 -1.00 12.85
N ASN A 64 -10.77 -0.07 11.93
CA ASN A 64 -9.98 0.09 10.72
C ASN A 64 -8.52 0.45 11.03
N TYR A 65 -8.27 1.29 12.04
CA TYR A 65 -6.92 1.57 12.51
C TYR A 65 -6.21 0.30 12.99
N GLN A 66 -6.87 -0.50 13.84
CA GLN A 66 -6.31 -1.77 14.31
C GLN A 66 -6.00 -2.73 13.16
N LYS A 67 -6.92 -2.84 12.19
CA LYS A 67 -6.72 -3.65 10.99
C LYS A 67 -5.49 -3.21 10.18
N VAL A 68 -5.32 -1.91 9.97
CA VAL A 68 -4.16 -1.37 9.23
C VAL A 68 -2.85 -1.67 9.97
N VAL A 69 -2.82 -1.51 11.29
CA VAL A 69 -1.63 -1.83 12.10
C VAL A 69 -1.28 -3.32 12.02
N LEU A 70 -2.27 -4.20 12.14
CA LEU A 70 -2.06 -5.65 12.02
C LEU A 70 -1.57 -6.05 10.62
N ASN A 71 -2.16 -5.46 9.57
CA ASN A 71 -1.71 -5.73 8.20
C ASN A 71 -0.27 -5.29 7.98
N ALA A 72 0.11 -4.10 8.47
CA ALA A 72 1.49 -3.63 8.38
C ALA A 72 2.47 -4.57 9.10
N TRP A 73 2.08 -5.10 10.25
CA TRP A 73 2.86 -6.11 10.96
C TRP A 73 3.05 -7.38 10.15
N HIS A 74 1.96 -7.91 9.58
CA HIS A 74 2.01 -9.10 8.73
C HIS A 74 2.84 -8.89 7.46
N GLU A 75 2.78 -7.71 6.85
CA GLU A 75 3.60 -7.40 5.68
C GLU A 75 5.09 -7.45 6.00
N VAL A 76 5.51 -6.91 7.16
CA VAL A 76 6.91 -6.97 7.60
C VAL A 76 7.33 -8.39 7.92
N ASP A 77 6.53 -9.13 8.68
CA ASP A 77 6.81 -10.52 9.08
C ASP A 77 6.96 -11.44 7.86
N THR A 78 6.03 -11.32 6.91
CA THR A 78 6.07 -12.04 5.63
C THR A 78 7.32 -11.68 4.84
N ALA A 79 7.65 -10.39 4.70
CA ALA A 79 8.82 -9.95 3.95
C ALA A 79 10.15 -10.44 4.55
N ILE A 80 10.25 -10.51 5.88
CA ILE A 80 11.42 -11.07 6.57
C ILE A 80 11.53 -12.58 6.30
N THR A 81 10.41 -13.29 6.42
CA THR A 81 10.36 -14.74 6.24
C THR A 81 10.71 -15.12 4.80
N ASP A 82 10.13 -14.45 3.82
CA ASP A 82 10.38 -14.67 2.39
C ASP A 82 11.86 -14.41 2.05
N TYR A 83 12.42 -13.31 2.52
CA TYR A 83 13.83 -12.99 2.31
C TYR A 83 14.77 -14.04 2.92
N ALA A 84 14.47 -14.51 4.13
CA ALA A 84 15.27 -15.53 4.82
C ALA A 84 15.19 -16.88 4.10
N ALA A 85 13.99 -17.25 3.63
CA ALA A 85 13.77 -18.49 2.87
C ALA A 85 14.50 -18.47 1.52
N GLU A 86 14.39 -17.33 0.78
CA GLU A 86 15.06 -17.17 -0.51
C GLU A 86 16.59 -17.17 -0.37
N LYS A 87 17.12 -16.56 0.67
CA LYS A 87 18.56 -16.61 0.96
C LYS A 87 19.05 -18.04 1.14
N LYS A 88 18.31 -18.86 1.91
CA LYS A 88 18.64 -20.26 2.12
C LYS A 88 18.50 -21.08 0.82
N HIS A 89 17.48 -20.79 0.02
CA HIS A 89 17.30 -21.41 -1.29
C HIS A 89 18.47 -21.09 -2.22
N HIS A 90 18.91 -19.85 -2.27
CA HIS A 90 20.07 -19.40 -3.04
C HIS A 90 21.36 -20.16 -2.63
N GLU A 91 21.62 -20.28 -1.32
CA GLU A 91 22.76 -21.04 -0.80
C GLU A 91 22.70 -22.52 -1.25
N SER A 92 21.52 -23.14 -1.22
CA SER A 92 21.33 -24.51 -1.70
C SER A 92 21.56 -24.66 -3.20
N LEU A 93 21.16 -23.69 -4.01
CA LEU A 93 21.41 -23.67 -5.45
C LEU A 93 22.89 -23.46 -5.77
N GLN A 94 23.61 -22.64 -5.01
CA GLN A 94 25.08 -22.52 -5.15
C GLN A 94 25.77 -23.88 -4.94
N GLU A 95 25.36 -24.61 -3.91
CA GLU A 95 25.90 -25.94 -3.66
C GLU A 95 25.55 -26.91 -4.80
N ALA A 96 24.29 -26.89 -5.28
CA ALA A 96 23.86 -27.75 -6.38
C ALA A 96 24.65 -27.46 -7.68
N VAL A 97 24.94 -26.19 -7.99
CA VAL A 97 25.80 -25.81 -9.13
C VAL A 97 27.21 -26.37 -8.95
N ARG A 98 27.76 -26.31 -7.74
CA ARG A 98 29.09 -26.88 -7.45
C ARG A 98 29.12 -28.39 -7.69
N GLU A 99 28.14 -29.13 -7.16
CA GLU A 99 28.04 -30.59 -7.32
C GLU A 99 27.80 -30.98 -8.79
N ASN A 100 26.96 -30.25 -9.52
CA ASN A 100 26.73 -30.48 -10.94
C ASN A 100 27.99 -30.23 -11.79
N ASN A 101 28.85 -29.26 -11.43
CA ASN A 101 30.14 -29.05 -12.09
C ASN A 101 31.07 -30.26 -11.88
N ILE A 102 31.13 -30.81 -10.66
CA ILE A 102 31.91 -32.03 -10.35
C ILE A 102 31.37 -33.21 -11.15
N ALA A 103 30.04 -33.40 -11.18
CA ALA A 103 29.40 -34.42 -11.96
C ALA A 103 29.72 -34.31 -13.46
N LEU A 104 29.72 -33.10 -14.01
CA LEU A 104 30.06 -32.85 -15.41
C LEU A 104 31.51 -33.21 -15.70
N SER A 105 32.47 -32.82 -14.85
CA SER A 105 33.88 -33.21 -15.02
C SER A 105 34.03 -34.72 -15.01
N THR A 106 33.41 -35.41 -14.04
CA THR A 106 33.42 -36.90 -13.94
C THR A 106 32.81 -37.56 -15.17
N ALA A 107 31.68 -37.01 -15.67
CA ALA A 107 31.05 -37.55 -16.89
C ALA A 107 31.96 -37.41 -18.13
N ARG A 108 32.67 -36.30 -18.27
CA ARG A 108 33.65 -36.05 -19.35
C ARG A 108 34.85 -37.00 -19.27
N ASP A 109 35.37 -37.22 -18.07
CA ASP A 109 36.50 -38.15 -17.86
C ASP A 109 36.12 -39.59 -18.19
N ARG A 110 34.92 -40.06 -17.81
CA ARG A 110 34.41 -41.37 -18.15
C ARG A 110 34.19 -41.54 -19.66
N TYR A 111 33.70 -40.48 -20.31
CA TYR A 111 33.53 -40.50 -21.77
C TYR A 111 34.89 -40.57 -22.46
N ALA A 112 35.88 -39.80 -22.04
CA ALA A 112 37.22 -39.83 -22.57
C ALA A 112 37.92 -41.19 -22.43
N GLN A 113 37.61 -41.91 -21.36
CA GLN A 113 38.07 -43.29 -21.10
C GLN A 113 37.25 -44.37 -21.85
N GLY A 114 36.21 -43.98 -22.62
CA GLY A 114 35.34 -44.92 -23.33
C GLY A 114 34.37 -45.69 -22.40
N ALA A 115 34.25 -45.28 -21.12
CA ALA A 115 33.44 -45.93 -20.11
C ALA A 115 31.99 -45.43 -20.03
N SER A 116 31.60 -44.44 -20.83
CA SER A 116 30.27 -43.83 -20.86
C SER A 116 29.96 -43.24 -22.21
N ASP A 117 28.66 -43.17 -22.57
CA ASP A 117 28.20 -42.55 -23.81
C ASP A 117 28.16 -40.99 -23.68
N PHE A 118 28.34 -40.32 -24.83
CA PHE A 118 28.28 -38.87 -24.94
C PHE A 118 26.90 -38.30 -24.52
N ILE A 119 25.83 -39.10 -24.67
CA ILE A 119 24.48 -38.73 -24.21
C ILE A 119 24.45 -38.45 -22.70
N ASN A 120 25.25 -39.19 -21.93
CA ASN A 120 25.36 -38.95 -20.48
C ASN A 120 26.04 -37.60 -20.18
N VAL A 121 27.06 -37.23 -20.92
CA VAL A 121 27.69 -35.88 -20.78
C VAL A 121 26.71 -34.76 -21.09
N LEU A 122 25.91 -34.90 -22.17
CA LEU A 122 24.88 -33.92 -22.53
C LEU A 122 23.78 -33.83 -21.48
N SER A 123 23.35 -34.95 -20.88
CA SER A 123 22.33 -34.94 -19.83
C SER A 123 22.79 -34.19 -18.56
N VAL A 124 24.03 -34.45 -18.12
CA VAL A 124 24.64 -33.78 -16.97
C VAL A 124 24.87 -32.28 -17.27
N GLN A 125 25.29 -31.97 -18.51
CA GLN A 125 25.47 -30.57 -18.92
C GLN A 125 24.13 -29.81 -18.92
N ARG A 126 23.04 -30.44 -19.37
CA ARG A 126 21.69 -29.85 -19.29
C ARG A 126 21.30 -29.57 -17.84
N ALA A 127 21.46 -30.54 -16.94
CA ALA A 127 21.16 -30.38 -15.51
C ALA A 127 21.97 -29.23 -14.88
N LEU A 128 23.25 -29.08 -15.26
CA LEU A 128 24.06 -27.95 -14.81
C LEU A 128 23.49 -26.60 -15.30
N LEU A 129 23.14 -26.49 -16.59
CA LEU A 129 22.59 -25.26 -17.15
C LEU A 129 21.24 -24.89 -16.49
N GLU A 130 20.37 -25.85 -16.24
CA GLU A 130 19.11 -25.66 -15.54
C GLU A 130 19.35 -25.13 -14.11
N THR A 131 20.30 -25.73 -13.38
CA THR A 131 20.64 -25.30 -12.01
C THR A 131 21.30 -23.91 -12.00
N GLN A 132 22.15 -23.59 -12.99
CA GLN A 132 22.73 -22.25 -13.13
C GLN A 132 21.66 -21.21 -13.44
N SER A 133 20.68 -21.49 -14.29
CA SER A 133 19.55 -20.62 -14.55
C SER A 133 18.75 -20.35 -13.27
N ALA A 134 18.41 -21.41 -12.52
CA ALA A 134 17.71 -21.28 -11.26
C ALA A 134 18.50 -20.45 -10.23
N LEU A 135 19.82 -20.55 -10.20
CA LEU A 135 20.67 -19.74 -9.33
C LEU A 135 20.61 -18.23 -9.67
N VAL A 136 20.58 -17.89 -10.97
CA VAL A 136 20.45 -16.50 -11.42
C VAL A 136 19.06 -15.95 -11.07
N ASP A 137 18.01 -16.76 -11.28
CA ASP A 137 16.63 -16.39 -10.93
C ASP A 137 16.49 -16.15 -9.42
N SER A 138 17.07 -17.03 -8.59
CA SER A 138 17.10 -16.89 -7.15
C SER A 138 17.85 -15.63 -6.68
N ALA A 139 18.98 -15.29 -7.31
CA ALA A 139 19.69 -14.05 -7.02
C ALA A 139 18.82 -12.80 -7.29
N THR A 140 18.06 -12.83 -8.38
CA THR A 140 17.10 -11.78 -8.74
C THR A 140 15.98 -11.70 -7.72
N GLN A 141 15.41 -12.85 -7.34
CA GLN A 141 14.34 -12.91 -6.34
C GLN A 141 14.81 -12.40 -4.98
N ALA A 142 16.00 -12.79 -4.52
CA ALA A 142 16.57 -12.29 -3.27
C ALA A 142 16.75 -10.76 -3.28
N ALA A 143 17.11 -10.17 -4.42
CA ALA A 143 17.21 -8.72 -4.58
C ALA A 143 15.82 -8.06 -4.50
N LEU A 144 14.79 -8.65 -5.13
CA LEU A 144 13.41 -8.18 -5.06
C LEU A 144 12.85 -8.26 -3.65
N ASP A 145 13.08 -9.36 -2.94
CA ASP A 145 12.60 -9.56 -1.58
C ASP A 145 13.27 -8.59 -0.59
N ARG A 146 14.54 -8.24 -0.82
CA ARG A 146 15.21 -7.17 -0.07
C ARG A 146 14.52 -5.81 -0.29
N VAL A 147 14.14 -5.48 -1.52
CA VAL A 147 13.40 -4.25 -1.82
C VAL A 147 12.01 -4.27 -1.18
N ARG A 148 11.31 -5.43 -1.22
CA ARG A 148 10.01 -5.61 -0.56
C ARG A 148 10.13 -5.39 0.95
N LEU A 149 11.17 -5.93 1.58
CA LEU A 149 11.43 -5.73 3.01
C LEU A 149 11.65 -4.25 3.34
N TYR A 150 12.46 -3.53 2.57
CA TYR A 150 12.62 -2.08 2.76
C TYR A 150 11.31 -1.31 2.59
N ARG A 151 10.48 -1.70 1.63
CA ARG A 151 9.15 -1.09 1.45
C ARG A 151 8.23 -1.35 2.62
N ALA A 152 8.17 -2.59 3.11
CA ALA A 152 7.34 -2.99 4.26
C ALA A 152 7.76 -2.24 5.55
N LEU A 153 9.05 -1.95 5.71
CA LEU A 153 9.58 -1.16 6.82
C LEU A 153 9.34 0.36 6.68
N GLY A 154 8.64 0.77 5.61
CA GLY A 154 8.27 2.17 5.41
C GLY A 154 9.21 2.97 4.52
N GLY A 155 10.19 2.40 3.86
CA GLY A 155 11.12 2.97 2.89
C GLY A 155 11.24 4.52 2.84
N GLY A 156 12.37 5.08 2.52
CA GLY A 156 12.49 6.55 2.40
C GLY A 156 13.12 7.24 3.62
N TRP A 157 14.01 6.54 4.29
CA TRP A 157 14.85 7.11 5.35
C TRP A 157 15.62 8.31 4.79
N PRO A 158 15.58 9.47 5.47
CA PRO A 158 16.41 10.59 5.07
C PRO A 158 17.88 10.16 5.13
N ARG A 159 18.61 10.36 4.06
CA ARG A 159 20.07 10.21 4.08
C ARG A 159 20.61 11.24 5.06
N ALA A 160 21.19 10.78 6.16
CA ALA A 160 21.95 11.61 7.07
C ALA A 160 23.13 12.25 6.35
#